data_737bb686abd60f8862ef3608f2e241ee
#
_entry.id   737bb686abd60f8862ef3608f2e241ee
#
_cell.length_a   1.000
_cell.length_b   1.000
_cell.length_c   1.000
_cell.angle_alpha   90.00
_cell.angle_beta   90.00
_cell.angle_gamma   90.00
#
_symmetry.space_group_name_H-M   'P 1'
#
loop_
_entity.id
_entity.type
_entity.pdbx_description
1 polymer ?
#
loop_
_entity_poly.entity_id
_entity_poly.type
_entity_poly.pdbx_seq_one_letter_code
_entity_poly.pdbx_strand_id
1 'polypeptide(L)'
;MTEQNTLEANKGLMRRWFEEVWNQGRVEAIHEMMSEDCINHGLSEDPGQPLRGASGFLPFHTQFREAFPNIEVVVEDVIAEGDKVVARCSVRGKHEGDSLGMKATHAMVDFDGIAIARVKAGMFVESWNSFDFARMYKQLAV
;
A
#
# COMPACT_ATOMS: atom_id res chain seq x y z
N MET A 1 -8.56 -21.58 -16.20
CA MET A 1 -9.23 -20.74 -15.19
C MET A 1 -10.24 -19.84 -15.86
N THR A 2 -11.43 -19.74 -15.31
CA THR A 2 -12.46 -18.85 -15.88
C THR A 2 -12.12 -17.40 -15.55
N GLU A 3 -12.68 -16.47 -16.34
CA GLU A 3 -12.52 -15.04 -16.06
C GLU A 3 -12.99 -14.68 -14.66
N GLN A 4 -14.13 -15.24 -14.22
CA GLN A 4 -14.66 -15.00 -12.88
C GLN A 4 -13.67 -15.47 -11.80
N ASN A 5 -13.05 -16.64 -11.97
CA ASN A 5 -12.07 -17.15 -11.02
C ASN A 5 -10.82 -16.26 -10.98
N THR A 6 -10.41 -15.71 -12.12
CA THR A 6 -9.28 -14.78 -12.18
C THR A 6 -9.59 -13.49 -11.44
N LEU A 7 -10.81 -12.94 -11.61
CA LEU A 7 -11.23 -11.74 -10.89
C LEU A 7 -11.24 -11.97 -9.38
N GLU A 8 -11.77 -13.10 -8.93
CA GLU A 8 -11.79 -13.43 -7.51
C GLU A 8 -10.37 -13.63 -6.95
N ALA A 9 -9.49 -14.27 -7.72
CA ALA A 9 -8.09 -14.43 -7.31
C ALA A 9 -7.38 -13.08 -7.18
N ASN A 10 -7.63 -12.15 -8.11
CA ASN A 10 -7.04 -10.81 -8.07
C ASN A 10 -7.54 -10.00 -6.86
N LYS A 11 -8.84 -10.12 -6.55
CA LYS A 11 -9.40 -9.49 -5.35
C LYS A 11 -8.75 -10.05 -4.09
N GLY A 12 -8.58 -11.37 -4.02
CA GLY A 12 -7.92 -12.03 -2.90
C GLY A 12 -6.48 -11.58 -2.73
N LEU A 13 -5.76 -11.42 -3.83
CA LEU A 13 -4.38 -10.93 -3.81
C LEU A 13 -4.31 -9.52 -3.22
N MET A 14 -5.22 -8.64 -3.62
CA MET A 14 -5.27 -7.27 -3.11
C MET A 14 -5.58 -7.23 -1.62
N ARG A 15 -6.51 -8.07 -1.14
CA ARG A 15 -6.82 -8.16 0.30
C ARG A 15 -5.64 -8.68 1.10
N ARG A 16 -4.95 -9.71 0.58
CA ARG A 16 -3.75 -10.25 1.20
C ARG A 16 -2.64 -9.20 1.29
N TRP A 17 -2.50 -8.36 0.26
CA TRP A 17 -1.50 -7.30 0.24
C TRP A 17 -1.64 -6.39 1.46
N PHE A 18 -2.83 -5.84 1.68
CA PHE A 18 -3.03 -4.92 2.78
C PHE A 18 -2.94 -5.61 4.14
N GLU A 19 -3.46 -6.83 4.25
CA GLU A 19 -3.40 -7.57 5.51
C GLU A 19 -1.98 -8.02 5.85
N GLU A 20 -1.29 -8.65 4.93
CA GLU A 20 0.01 -9.26 5.24
C GLU A 20 1.15 -8.25 5.19
N VAL A 21 1.16 -7.35 4.20
CA VAL A 21 2.23 -6.37 4.03
C VAL A 21 2.09 -5.22 5.03
N TRP A 22 0.90 -4.67 5.14
CA TRP A 22 0.69 -3.49 5.97
C TRP A 22 0.26 -3.80 7.40
N ASN A 23 -0.75 -4.63 7.59
CA ASN A 23 -1.25 -4.89 8.95
C ASN A 23 -0.31 -5.82 9.73
N GLN A 24 0.21 -6.86 9.09
CA GLN A 24 1.13 -7.80 9.74
C GLN A 24 2.60 -7.42 9.62
N GLY A 25 2.95 -6.57 8.65
CA GLY A 25 4.32 -6.14 8.43
C GLY A 25 5.23 -7.22 7.88
N ARG A 26 4.68 -8.20 7.14
CA ARG A 26 5.46 -9.30 6.58
C ARG A 26 6.23 -8.84 5.34
N VAL A 27 7.52 -8.64 5.48
CA VAL A 27 8.40 -8.23 4.38
C VAL A 27 8.40 -9.28 3.25
N GLU A 28 8.39 -10.56 3.59
CA GLU A 28 8.38 -11.64 2.61
C GLU A 28 7.16 -11.57 1.70
N ALA A 29 6.03 -11.12 2.21
CA ALA A 29 4.80 -10.99 1.43
C ALA A 29 4.96 -9.98 0.28
N ILE A 30 5.77 -8.95 0.45
CA ILE A 30 6.07 -7.99 -0.62
C ILE A 30 6.68 -8.73 -1.82
N HIS A 31 7.69 -9.56 -1.56
CA HIS A 31 8.36 -10.31 -2.62
C HIS A 31 7.50 -11.43 -3.20
N GLU A 32 6.59 -11.98 -2.40
CA GLU A 32 5.66 -13.02 -2.87
C GLU A 32 4.62 -12.47 -3.85
N MET A 33 4.18 -11.22 -3.64
CA MET A 33 3.05 -10.65 -4.36
C MET A 33 3.42 -9.59 -5.40
N MET A 34 4.61 -8.99 -5.29
CA MET A 34 5.04 -7.92 -6.20
C MET A 34 6.22 -8.35 -7.05
N SER A 35 6.10 -8.19 -8.37
CA SER A 35 7.18 -8.44 -9.31
C SER A 35 8.33 -7.44 -9.10
N GLU A 36 9.56 -7.89 -9.37
CA GLU A 36 10.74 -6.99 -9.36
C GLU A 36 10.65 -5.91 -10.43
N ASP A 37 9.83 -6.12 -11.47
CA ASP A 37 9.62 -5.15 -12.53
C ASP A 37 8.39 -4.26 -12.28
N CYS A 38 7.71 -4.44 -11.17
CA CYS A 38 6.50 -3.68 -10.86
C CYS A 38 6.80 -2.18 -10.79
N ILE A 39 5.96 -1.38 -11.41
CA ILE A 39 6.06 0.08 -11.34
C ILE A 39 4.96 0.58 -10.42
N ASN A 40 5.36 1.22 -9.31
CA ASN A 40 4.43 1.73 -8.30
C ASN A 40 4.36 3.25 -8.39
N HIS A 41 3.24 3.75 -8.91
CA HIS A 41 3.00 5.19 -9.04
C HIS A 41 2.31 5.75 -7.78
N GLY A 42 2.58 7.00 -7.48
CA GLY A 42 1.85 7.74 -6.45
C GLY A 42 2.40 7.58 -5.03
N LEU A 43 3.54 6.90 -4.86
CA LEU A 43 4.15 6.70 -3.55
C LEU A 43 5.45 7.48 -3.35
N SER A 44 6.12 7.83 -4.44
CA SER A 44 7.36 8.62 -4.40
C SER A 44 7.03 10.10 -4.29
N GLU A 45 7.89 10.86 -3.61
CA GLU A 45 7.80 12.32 -3.57
C GLU A 45 8.05 12.94 -4.95
N ASP A 46 8.78 12.23 -5.81
CA ASP A 46 9.04 12.66 -7.19
C ASP A 46 8.14 11.85 -8.13
N PRO A 47 7.07 12.47 -8.71
CA PRO A 47 6.16 11.74 -9.60
C PRO A 47 6.84 11.19 -10.85
N GLY A 48 7.98 11.77 -11.25
CA GLY A 48 8.74 11.29 -12.39
C GLY A 48 9.59 10.06 -12.09
N GLN A 49 9.68 9.64 -10.84
CA GLN A 49 10.48 8.50 -10.42
C GLN A 49 9.67 7.56 -9.55
N PRO A 50 8.82 6.72 -10.15
CA PRO A 50 8.02 5.76 -9.38
C PRO A 50 8.92 4.72 -8.70
N LEU A 51 8.41 4.10 -7.64
CA LEU A 51 9.13 3.03 -6.96
C LEU A 51 9.08 1.78 -7.83
N ARG A 52 10.25 1.14 -8.05
CA ARG A 52 10.35 -0.04 -8.92
C ARG A 52 10.55 -1.30 -8.11
N GLY A 53 9.64 -2.25 -8.32
CA GLY A 53 9.75 -3.59 -7.81
C GLY A 53 9.61 -3.69 -6.30
N ALA A 54 9.65 -4.92 -5.82
CA ALA A 54 9.60 -5.19 -4.38
C ALA A 54 10.77 -4.51 -3.67
N SER A 55 11.96 -4.54 -4.27
CA SER A 55 13.15 -3.94 -3.67
C SER A 55 13.05 -2.42 -3.55
N GLY A 56 12.46 -1.76 -4.55
CA GLY A 56 12.26 -0.30 -4.52
C GLY A 56 11.12 0.12 -3.60
N PHE A 57 10.13 -0.76 -3.42
CA PHE A 57 9.01 -0.52 -2.51
C PHE A 57 9.41 -0.67 -1.04
N LEU A 58 10.36 -1.56 -0.74
CA LEU A 58 10.71 -1.91 0.64
C LEU A 58 11.10 -0.71 1.52
N PRO A 59 11.92 0.26 1.06
CA PRO A 59 12.24 1.42 1.91
C PRO A 59 11.01 2.24 2.29
N PHE A 60 10.05 2.39 1.36
CA PHE A 60 8.78 3.07 1.64
C PHE A 60 8.00 2.34 2.73
N HIS A 61 7.90 1.02 2.62
CA HIS A 61 7.23 0.17 3.60
C HIS A 61 7.88 0.29 4.98
N THR A 62 9.21 0.18 5.03
CA THR A 62 9.98 0.28 6.27
C THR A 62 9.75 1.63 6.94
N GLN A 63 9.80 2.72 6.17
CA GLN A 63 9.62 4.07 6.67
C GLN A 63 8.24 4.24 7.32
N PHE A 64 7.18 3.80 6.65
CA PHE A 64 5.83 3.94 7.18
C PHE A 64 5.56 3.01 8.35
N ARG A 65 6.09 1.78 8.31
CA ARG A 65 5.93 0.85 9.44
C ARG A 65 6.67 1.30 10.68
N GLU A 66 7.81 1.97 10.54
CA GLU A 66 8.53 2.54 11.67
C GLU A 66 7.80 3.76 12.23
N ALA A 67 7.25 4.60 11.36
CA ALA A 67 6.49 5.77 11.80
C ALA A 67 5.19 5.36 12.50
N PHE A 68 4.53 4.33 12.00
CA PHE A 68 3.24 3.85 12.50
C PHE A 68 3.33 2.34 12.76
N PRO A 69 3.99 1.91 13.85
CA PRO A 69 4.18 0.47 14.10
C PRO A 69 2.87 -0.29 14.32
N ASN A 70 1.80 0.41 14.64
CA ASN A 70 0.46 -0.15 14.81
C ASN A 70 -0.48 0.19 13.67
N ILE A 71 0.06 0.46 12.47
CA ILE A 71 -0.76 0.82 11.31
C ILE A 71 -1.82 -0.26 11.03
N GLU A 72 -3.04 0.21 10.76
CA GLU A 72 -4.15 -0.65 10.40
C GLU A 72 -4.77 -0.13 9.11
N VAL A 73 -4.81 -0.97 8.10
CA VAL A 73 -5.48 -0.68 6.83
C VAL A 73 -6.73 -1.54 6.75
N VAL A 74 -7.88 -0.91 6.62
CA VAL A 74 -9.16 -1.59 6.41
C VAL A 74 -9.51 -1.44 4.93
N VAL A 75 -9.65 -2.58 4.25
CA VAL A 75 -10.09 -2.60 2.85
C VAL A 75 -11.61 -2.54 2.84
N GLU A 76 -12.15 -1.38 2.46
CA GLU A 76 -13.60 -1.15 2.47
C GLU A 76 -14.29 -1.80 1.27
N ASP A 77 -13.68 -1.69 0.09
CA ASP A 77 -14.18 -2.27 -1.16
C ASP A 77 -13.05 -2.83 -1.98
N VAL A 78 -13.33 -3.90 -2.72
CA VAL A 78 -12.43 -4.43 -3.75
C VAL A 78 -13.25 -4.69 -5.01
N ILE A 79 -12.77 -4.15 -6.13
CA ILE A 79 -13.42 -4.28 -7.44
C ILE A 79 -12.37 -4.78 -8.42
N ALA A 80 -12.73 -5.71 -9.28
CA ALA A 80 -11.80 -6.23 -10.30
C ALA A 80 -12.47 -6.31 -11.66
N GLU A 81 -11.71 -5.94 -12.69
CA GLU A 81 -12.14 -6.05 -14.08
C GLU A 81 -10.90 -6.26 -14.95
N GLY A 82 -10.94 -7.23 -15.85
CA GLY A 82 -9.79 -7.56 -16.68
C GLY A 82 -8.61 -7.99 -15.81
N ASP A 83 -7.46 -7.36 -16.04
CA ASP A 83 -6.24 -7.62 -15.26
C ASP A 83 -6.04 -6.63 -14.11
N LYS A 84 -7.01 -5.76 -13.85
CA LYS A 84 -6.90 -4.72 -12.81
C LYS A 84 -7.80 -5.01 -11.62
N VAL A 85 -7.31 -4.63 -10.47
CA VAL A 85 -8.04 -4.72 -9.22
C VAL A 85 -7.90 -3.40 -8.47
N VAL A 86 -8.98 -2.96 -7.83
CA VAL A 86 -9.07 -1.68 -7.12
C VAL A 86 -9.44 -1.96 -5.67
N ALA A 87 -8.74 -1.33 -4.75
CA ALA A 87 -9.09 -1.34 -3.33
C ALA A 87 -9.33 0.08 -2.84
N ARG A 88 -10.44 0.29 -2.14
CA ARG A 88 -10.70 1.52 -1.39
C ARG A 88 -10.42 1.23 0.07
N CYS A 89 -9.58 2.04 0.70
CA CYS A 89 -9.01 1.74 2.01
C CYS A 89 -9.19 2.89 3.00
N SER A 90 -9.31 2.54 4.27
CA SER A 90 -9.18 3.46 5.39
C SER A 90 -7.92 3.08 6.15
N VAL A 91 -7.11 4.07 6.51
CA VAL A 91 -5.83 3.86 7.20
C VAL A 91 -5.87 4.57 8.55
N ARG A 92 -5.43 3.88 9.59
CA ARG A 92 -5.28 4.45 10.93
C ARG A 92 -3.96 4.06 11.54
N GLY A 93 -3.42 4.91 12.40
CA GLY A 93 -2.20 4.61 13.12
C GLY A 93 -1.86 5.70 14.09
N LYS A 94 -0.94 5.38 15.02
CA LYS A 94 -0.39 6.36 15.96
C LYS A 94 1.05 6.62 15.55
N HIS A 95 1.42 7.89 15.47
CA HIS A 95 2.76 8.30 15.05
C HIS A 95 3.74 8.11 16.21
N GLU A 96 4.50 7.03 16.18
CA GLU A 96 5.41 6.66 17.26
C GLU A 96 6.88 6.56 16.88
N GLY A 97 7.20 6.68 15.58
CA GLY A 97 8.57 6.65 15.10
C GLY A 97 8.96 7.92 14.35
N ASP A 98 10.27 8.16 14.25
CA ASP A 98 10.82 9.40 13.70
C ASP A 98 11.13 9.32 12.20
N SER A 99 10.72 8.25 11.53
CA SER A 99 11.17 7.92 10.17
C SER A 99 10.60 8.79 9.06
N LEU A 100 9.60 9.65 9.35
CA LEU A 100 9.02 10.58 8.37
C LEU A 100 9.73 11.94 8.32
N GLY A 101 10.94 12.04 8.89
CA GLY A 101 11.69 13.28 8.89
C GLY A 101 11.29 14.24 10.00
N MET A 102 10.49 13.78 10.95
CA MET A 102 10.07 14.54 12.12
C MET A 102 10.01 13.62 13.32
N LYS A 103 10.15 14.20 14.50
CA LYS A 103 10.00 13.42 15.74
C LYS A 103 8.57 12.90 15.87
N ALA A 104 8.44 11.73 16.50
CA ALA A 104 7.14 11.15 16.78
C ALA A 104 6.27 12.15 17.55
N THR A 105 5.09 12.41 17.01
CA THR A 105 4.14 13.36 17.62
C THR A 105 3.18 12.69 18.57
N HIS A 106 3.09 11.36 18.53
CA HIS A 106 2.12 10.54 19.28
C HIS A 106 0.67 10.84 18.89
N ALA A 107 0.46 11.57 17.78
CA ALA A 107 -0.86 11.86 17.25
C ALA A 107 -1.43 10.64 16.55
N MET A 108 -2.75 10.48 16.65
CA MET A 108 -3.47 9.49 15.84
C MET A 108 -3.74 10.08 14.47
N VAL A 109 -3.52 9.27 13.43
CA VAL A 109 -3.89 9.65 12.08
C VAL A 109 -5.02 8.75 11.58
N ASP A 110 -5.89 9.31 10.75
CA ASP A 110 -6.85 8.56 9.96
C ASP A 110 -6.99 9.24 8.60
N PHE A 111 -6.82 8.47 7.55
CA PHE A 111 -6.94 8.97 6.18
C PHE A 111 -7.37 7.85 5.25
N ASP A 112 -7.80 8.22 4.06
CA ASP A 112 -8.33 7.28 3.09
C ASP A 112 -7.43 7.23 1.87
N GLY A 113 -7.59 6.17 1.09
CA GLY A 113 -6.89 6.04 -0.17
C GLY A 113 -7.47 4.97 -1.06
N ILE A 114 -7.04 5.02 -2.31
CA ILE A 114 -7.42 4.06 -3.33
C ILE A 114 -6.15 3.57 -4.01
N ALA A 115 -6.06 2.26 -4.18
CA ALA A 115 -5.00 1.62 -4.93
C ALA A 115 -5.58 0.85 -6.09
N ILE A 116 -4.98 1.01 -7.27
CA ILE A 116 -5.28 0.22 -8.44
C ILE A 116 -4.03 -0.57 -8.77
N ALA A 117 -4.18 -1.86 -9.05
CA ALA A 117 -3.04 -2.69 -9.44
C ALA A 117 -3.38 -3.52 -10.67
N ARG A 118 -2.36 -3.71 -11.52
CA ARG A 118 -2.41 -4.65 -12.63
C ARG A 118 -1.77 -5.95 -12.18
N VAL A 119 -2.45 -7.06 -12.43
CA VAL A 119 -1.99 -8.40 -12.04
C VAL A 119 -1.63 -9.20 -13.29
N LYS A 120 -0.49 -9.86 -13.25
CA LYS A 120 -0.06 -10.77 -14.30
C LYS A 120 0.62 -11.97 -13.65
N ALA A 121 0.19 -13.16 -14.04
CA ALA A 121 0.73 -14.41 -13.48
C ALA A 121 0.70 -14.45 -11.94
N GLY A 122 -0.37 -13.91 -11.35
CA GLY A 122 -0.57 -13.93 -9.90
C GLY A 122 0.26 -12.94 -9.12
N MET A 123 0.90 -11.97 -9.79
CA MET A 123 1.73 -10.96 -9.13
C MET A 123 1.34 -9.56 -9.60
N PHE A 124 1.54 -8.57 -8.73
CA PHE A 124 1.39 -7.17 -9.12
C PHE A 124 2.53 -6.74 -10.01
N VAL A 125 2.21 -6.17 -11.17
CA VAL A 125 3.20 -5.69 -12.15
C VAL A 125 3.15 -4.18 -12.35
N GLU A 126 2.11 -3.53 -11.86
CA GLU A 126 2.00 -2.07 -11.89
C GLU A 126 0.94 -1.65 -10.87
N SER A 127 1.13 -0.51 -10.23
CA SER A 127 0.13 0.02 -9.31
C SER A 127 0.04 1.54 -9.41
N TRP A 128 -1.15 2.05 -9.13
CA TRP A 128 -1.44 3.49 -9.03
C TRP A 128 -2.06 3.71 -7.66
N ASN A 129 -1.43 4.57 -6.88
CA ASN A 129 -1.79 4.76 -5.48
C ASN A 129 -2.16 6.23 -5.24
N SER A 130 -3.32 6.44 -4.64
CA SER A 130 -3.79 7.78 -4.31
C SER A 130 -4.29 7.74 -2.86
N PHE A 131 -3.38 8.01 -1.94
CA PHE A 131 -3.69 8.09 -0.51
C PHE A 131 -3.57 9.53 -0.08
N ASP A 132 -4.40 9.94 0.87
CA ASP A 132 -4.47 11.33 1.31
C ASP A 132 -3.36 11.63 2.33
N PHE A 133 -2.12 11.64 1.86
CA PHE A 133 -0.97 11.96 2.70
C PHE A 133 -1.01 13.41 3.19
N ALA A 134 -1.63 14.30 2.43
CA ALA A 134 -1.81 15.69 2.88
C ALA A 134 -2.63 15.75 4.18
N ARG A 135 -3.71 14.98 4.24
CA ARG A 135 -4.52 14.87 5.46
C ARG A 135 -3.69 14.25 6.60
N MET A 136 -2.94 13.20 6.30
CA MET A 136 -2.07 12.55 7.28
C MET A 136 -1.09 13.56 7.90
N TYR A 137 -0.34 14.29 7.06
CA TYR A 137 0.64 15.27 7.54
C TYR A 137 -0.02 16.40 8.30
N LYS A 138 -1.21 16.82 7.90
CA LYS A 138 -1.98 17.84 8.61
C LYS A 138 -2.33 17.39 10.04
N GLN A 139 -2.67 16.12 10.20
CA GLN A 139 -2.97 15.55 11.51
C GLN A 139 -1.73 15.43 12.40
N LEU A 140 -0.54 15.32 11.78
CA LEU A 140 0.72 15.28 12.53
C LEU A 140 1.22 16.68 12.90
N ALA A 141 0.76 17.71 12.21
CA ALA A 141 1.12 19.09 12.52
C ALA A 141 0.44 19.52 13.83
N VAL A 142 1.23 20.00 14.75
CA VAL A 142 0.73 20.40 16.09
C VAL A 142 0.74 21.92 16.18
#